data_40536344ceb3b2e9ae7b4d7a73601b7f
#
_entry.id   40536344ceb3b2e9ae7b4d7a73601b7f
#
_cell.length_a   1.000
_cell.length_b   1.000
_cell.length_c   1.000
_cell.angle_alpha   90.00
_cell.angle_beta   90.00
_cell.angle_gamma   90.00
#
_symmetry.space_group_name_H-M   'P 1'
#
loop_
_entity.id
_entity.type
_entity.pdbx_description
1 polymer ?
#
loop_
_entity_poly.entity_id
_entity_poly.type
_entity_poly.pdbx_seq_one_letter_code
_entity_poly.pdbx_strand_id
1 'polypeptide(L)'
;MSFPDDDEDSPFPANDPDLLRNRPLPQRALVIAAGVIANLLLAWAVLVAQGAVVGIPAGFSATPGVLVAGVQPGQAAAASGLQPGDRILAVDGRDLGGGQSAVAALVESVKGAPDQTLRLQAERAGSSLELRLTPADLGGIGRIGAQLQPSGSETFRPARSPLEVLRHANRDFIALTRRTVEGFVSLVTHFGETASQVSGPVKIVEMGASLARQGGSSLFLYTALISINLAVLNALPLPLLDGGQFLLLLIEGLRGRPLPERFQMAFMQSGFVFLVGLSLVLIVRDTSQLQAVQQLLSR
;
A
#
# COMPACT_ATOMS: atom_id res chain seq x y z
N MET A 1 -3.92 11.96 21.01
CA MET A 1 -3.53 13.07 21.87
C MET A 1 -4.73 13.98 21.94
N SER A 2 -5.39 14.06 23.08
CA SER A 2 -6.36 15.14 23.36
C SER A 2 -5.55 16.39 23.67
N PHE A 3 -5.86 17.49 23.01
CA PHE A 3 -5.33 18.78 23.42
C PHE A 3 -6.08 19.22 24.68
N PRO A 4 -5.43 19.96 25.61
CA PRO A 4 -6.11 20.49 26.81
C PRO A 4 -7.34 21.36 26.49
N ASP A 5 -7.52 21.72 25.21
CA ASP A 5 -8.66 22.48 24.71
C ASP A 5 -9.97 21.68 24.63
N ASP A 6 -9.89 20.34 24.59
CA ASP A 6 -11.02 19.45 24.36
C ASP A 6 -11.56 18.83 25.69
N ASP A 7 -10.85 19.06 26.81
CA ASP A 7 -11.25 18.55 28.13
C ASP A 7 -12.19 19.57 28.81
N GLU A 8 -13.43 19.13 29.10
CA GLU A 8 -14.36 19.91 29.92
C GLU A 8 -13.78 20.23 31.32
N ASP A 9 -12.83 19.42 31.81
CA ASP A 9 -12.10 19.56 33.08
C ASP A 9 -10.71 20.22 32.91
N SER A 10 -10.45 20.93 31.80
CA SER A 10 -9.17 21.58 31.56
C SER A 10 -8.89 22.59 32.71
N PRO A 11 -7.71 22.53 33.36
CA PRO A 11 -7.34 23.46 34.42
C PRO A 11 -7.06 24.87 33.91
N PHE A 12 -7.09 25.06 32.59
CA PHE A 12 -6.78 26.36 31.95
C PHE A 12 -8.06 27.16 31.71
N PRO A 13 -8.07 28.46 31.99
CA PRO A 13 -9.20 29.33 31.66
C PRO A 13 -9.41 29.39 30.14
N ALA A 14 -10.68 29.52 29.72
CA ALA A 14 -11.04 29.49 28.30
C ALA A 14 -10.33 30.52 27.40
N ASN A 15 -9.82 31.60 27.99
CA ASN A 15 -9.07 32.66 27.31
C ASN A 15 -7.54 32.57 27.48
N ASP A 16 -7.03 31.42 27.99
CA ASP A 16 -5.60 31.23 28.17
C ASP A 16 -4.90 31.29 26.81
N PRO A 17 -3.84 32.12 26.67
CA PRO A 17 -3.12 32.24 25.41
C PRO A 17 -2.35 30.96 25.02
N ASP A 18 -2.14 30.01 25.95
CA ASP A 18 -1.45 28.76 25.67
C ASP A 18 -2.37 27.70 25.08
N LEU A 19 -3.69 27.88 25.14
CA LEU A 19 -4.62 27.01 24.44
C LEU A 19 -4.51 27.18 22.93
N LEU A 20 -4.50 26.04 22.19
CA LEU A 20 -4.31 26.04 20.74
C LEU A 20 -5.39 26.89 20.02
N ARG A 21 -6.65 26.83 20.50
CA ARG A 21 -7.78 27.60 19.94
C ARG A 21 -7.56 29.12 19.98
N ASN A 22 -6.76 29.60 20.94
CA ASN A 22 -6.48 31.02 21.14
C ASN A 22 -5.20 31.49 20.40
N ARG A 23 -4.46 30.56 19.81
CA ARG A 23 -3.24 30.87 19.04
C ARG A 23 -3.57 31.44 17.66
N PRO A 24 -2.67 32.27 17.08
CA PRO A 24 -2.80 32.76 15.71
C PRO A 24 -2.93 31.62 14.69
N LEU A 25 -3.72 31.85 13.63
CA LEU A 25 -3.98 30.86 12.57
C LEU A 25 -2.73 30.13 12.04
N PRO A 26 -1.59 30.79 11.77
CA PRO A 26 -0.38 30.10 11.28
C PRO A 26 0.18 29.09 12.28
N GLN A 27 0.10 29.37 13.59
CA GLN A 27 0.57 28.45 14.63
C GLN A 27 -0.35 27.24 14.73
N ARG A 28 -1.67 27.44 14.70
CA ARG A 28 -2.67 26.36 14.65
C ARG A 28 -2.47 25.50 13.41
N ALA A 29 -2.28 26.12 12.24
CA ALA A 29 -2.02 25.43 10.98
C ALA A 29 -0.76 24.56 11.04
N LEU A 30 0.33 25.09 11.64
CA LEU A 30 1.57 24.33 11.80
C LEU A 30 1.40 23.10 12.71
N VAL A 31 0.69 23.25 13.83
CA VAL A 31 0.44 22.14 14.75
C VAL A 31 -0.41 21.06 14.08
N ILE A 32 -1.47 21.43 13.37
CA ILE A 32 -2.31 20.47 12.63
C ILE A 32 -1.50 19.77 11.53
N ALA A 33 -0.67 20.52 10.79
CA ALA A 33 0.14 19.93 9.72
C ALA A 33 1.34 19.10 10.24
N ALA A 34 1.69 19.19 11.52
CA ALA A 34 2.88 18.54 12.08
C ALA A 34 2.85 17.01 11.90
N GLY A 35 1.68 16.37 12.02
CA GLY A 35 1.52 14.94 11.80
C GLY A 35 1.87 14.51 10.37
N VAL A 36 1.34 15.25 9.39
CA VAL A 36 1.64 15.03 7.96
C VAL A 36 3.12 15.26 7.67
N ILE A 37 3.69 16.36 8.17
CA ILE A 37 5.10 16.71 7.99
C ILE A 37 5.99 15.64 8.63
N ALA A 38 5.70 15.19 9.84
CA ALA A 38 6.46 14.16 10.55
C ALA A 38 6.48 12.84 9.77
N ASN A 39 5.36 12.40 9.22
CA ASN A 39 5.28 11.20 8.40
C ASN A 39 6.10 11.34 7.10
N LEU A 40 6.06 12.48 6.43
CA LEU A 40 6.88 12.72 5.23
C LEU A 40 8.38 12.75 5.57
N LEU A 41 8.77 13.39 6.67
CA LEU A 41 10.15 13.40 7.14
C LEU A 41 10.63 12.00 7.53
N LEU A 42 9.78 11.21 8.20
CA LEU A 42 10.09 9.82 8.55
C LEU A 42 10.31 8.98 7.28
N ALA A 43 9.43 9.08 6.30
CA ALA A 43 9.58 8.36 5.03
C ALA A 43 10.89 8.73 4.33
N TRP A 44 11.21 10.01 4.26
CA TRP A 44 12.47 10.49 3.69
C TRP A 44 13.69 9.98 4.47
N ALA A 45 13.68 10.06 5.79
CA ALA A 45 14.76 9.58 6.64
C ALA A 45 14.99 8.07 6.49
N VAL A 46 13.91 7.28 6.38
CA VAL A 46 13.97 5.83 6.14
C VAL A 46 14.62 5.51 4.79
N LEU A 47 14.29 6.25 3.72
CA LEU A 47 14.92 6.08 2.41
C LEU A 47 16.40 6.47 2.42
N VAL A 48 16.78 7.51 3.16
CA VAL A 48 18.18 7.88 3.38
C VAL A 48 18.91 6.76 4.12
N ALA A 49 18.30 6.22 5.20
CA ALA A 49 18.87 5.09 5.95
C ALA A 49 19.04 3.85 5.07
N GLN A 50 18.07 3.52 4.21
CA GLN A 50 18.18 2.44 3.23
C GLN A 50 19.40 2.64 2.34
N GLY A 51 19.54 3.81 1.72
CA GLY A 51 20.67 4.10 0.83
C GLY A 51 22.03 4.07 1.54
N ALA A 52 22.07 4.40 2.83
CA ALA A 52 23.29 4.39 3.64
C ALA A 52 23.67 2.98 4.15
N VAL A 53 22.67 2.17 4.55
CA VAL A 53 22.90 0.86 5.19
C VAL A 53 22.90 -0.28 4.17
N VAL A 54 21.90 -0.30 3.29
CA VAL A 54 21.73 -1.35 2.26
C VAL A 54 22.51 -1.02 1.00
N GLY A 55 22.57 0.26 0.67
CA GLY A 55 23.16 0.77 -0.55
C GLY A 55 22.12 1.21 -1.59
N ILE A 56 22.62 1.49 -2.80
CA ILE A 56 21.83 1.98 -3.93
C ILE A 56 21.53 0.82 -4.87
N PRO A 57 20.29 0.67 -5.39
CA PRO A 57 19.97 -0.34 -6.39
C PRO A 57 20.93 -0.26 -7.57
N ALA A 58 21.57 -1.38 -7.88
CA ALA A 58 22.55 -1.50 -8.94
C ALA A 58 22.01 -2.27 -10.15
N GLY A 59 20.94 -3.03 -9.95
CA GLY A 59 20.33 -3.83 -10.99
C GLY A 59 19.39 -4.89 -10.41
N PHE A 60 18.93 -5.78 -11.25
CA PHE A 60 18.09 -6.92 -10.89
C PHE A 60 18.79 -8.20 -11.32
N SER A 61 19.07 -9.10 -10.37
CA SER A 61 19.57 -10.43 -10.66
C SER A 61 18.37 -11.35 -10.86
N ALA A 62 18.07 -11.62 -12.13
CA ALA A 62 16.97 -12.49 -12.51
C ALA A 62 17.33 -13.95 -12.18
N THR A 63 16.41 -14.67 -11.54
CA THR A 63 16.43 -16.11 -11.45
C THR A 63 15.44 -16.70 -12.45
N PRO A 64 15.65 -17.95 -12.92
CA PRO A 64 14.69 -18.60 -13.80
C PRO A 64 13.28 -18.64 -13.23
N GLY A 65 12.28 -18.41 -14.09
CA GLY A 65 10.87 -18.50 -13.75
C GLY A 65 10.19 -17.16 -13.51
N VAL A 66 8.88 -17.27 -13.26
CA VAL A 66 7.96 -16.17 -12.98
C VAL A 66 7.36 -16.37 -11.60
N LEU A 67 7.51 -15.40 -10.72
CA LEU A 67 6.95 -15.42 -9.37
C LEU A 67 5.46 -15.04 -9.41
N VAL A 68 4.63 -15.85 -8.79
CA VAL A 68 3.21 -15.54 -8.55
C VAL A 68 3.12 -14.70 -7.28
N ALA A 69 2.92 -13.39 -7.46
CA ALA A 69 2.82 -12.45 -6.34
C ALA A 69 1.43 -12.47 -5.68
N GLY A 70 0.40 -12.83 -6.44
CA GLY A 70 -0.97 -12.92 -5.93
C GLY A 70 -1.86 -13.73 -6.86
N VAL A 71 -2.93 -14.29 -6.27
CA VAL A 71 -3.95 -15.07 -7.00
C VAL A 71 -5.32 -14.54 -6.60
N GLN A 72 -6.16 -14.25 -7.57
CA GLN A 72 -7.53 -13.78 -7.35
C GLN A 72 -8.45 -14.98 -7.05
N PRO A 73 -9.19 -14.98 -5.93
CA PRO A 73 -10.15 -16.03 -5.62
C PRO A 73 -11.21 -16.19 -6.70
N GLY A 74 -11.58 -17.42 -7.01
CA GLY A 74 -12.61 -17.73 -8.02
C GLY A 74 -12.15 -17.60 -9.47
N GLN A 75 -10.90 -17.26 -9.74
CA GLN A 75 -10.33 -17.19 -11.10
C GLN A 75 -9.54 -18.48 -11.43
N ALA A 76 -9.19 -18.66 -12.71
CA ALA A 76 -8.54 -19.84 -13.24
C ALA A 76 -7.25 -20.23 -12.49
N ALA A 77 -6.44 -19.26 -12.08
CA ALA A 77 -5.23 -19.51 -11.30
C ALA A 77 -5.54 -20.14 -9.94
N ALA A 78 -6.56 -19.66 -9.22
CA ALA A 78 -6.98 -20.26 -7.95
C ALA A 78 -7.54 -21.68 -8.15
N ALA A 79 -8.36 -21.88 -9.19
CA ALA A 79 -8.93 -23.18 -9.52
C ALA A 79 -7.86 -24.23 -9.90
N SER A 80 -6.75 -23.79 -10.50
CA SER A 80 -5.62 -24.67 -10.82
C SER A 80 -4.76 -25.05 -9.61
N GLY A 81 -5.00 -24.47 -8.43
CA GLY A 81 -4.20 -24.68 -7.23
C GLY A 81 -2.92 -23.83 -7.17
N LEU A 82 -2.76 -22.84 -8.03
CA LEU A 82 -1.68 -21.84 -7.97
C LEU A 82 -1.82 -21.01 -6.70
N GLN A 83 -0.71 -20.74 -6.03
CA GLN A 83 -0.67 -19.96 -4.79
C GLN A 83 0.33 -18.81 -4.87
N PRO A 84 0.12 -17.74 -4.12
CA PRO A 84 1.15 -16.71 -3.94
C PRO A 84 2.45 -17.34 -3.41
N GLY A 85 3.57 -16.98 -4.02
CA GLY A 85 4.90 -17.52 -3.71
C GLY A 85 5.33 -18.68 -4.63
N ASP A 86 4.45 -19.22 -5.48
CA ASP A 86 4.83 -20.19 -6.51
C ASP A 86 5.73 -19.52 -7.56
N ARG A 87 6.70 -20.29 -8.05
CA ARG A 87 7.59 -19.86 -9.13
C ARG A 87 7.36 -20.75 -10.36
N ILE A 88 6.74 -20.21 -11.40
CA ILE A 88 6.46 -20.92 -12.65
C ILE A 88 7.73 -20.95 -13.50
N LEU A 89 8.25 -22.14 -13.78
CA LEU A 89 9.50 -22.33 -14.50
C LEU A 89 9.28 -22.58 -15.99
N ALA A 90 8.23 -23.37 -16.34
CA ALA A 90 7.93 -23.73 -17.71
C ALA A 90 6.43 -23.80 -17.99
N VAL A 91 6.03 -23.62 -19.24
CA VAL A 91 4.68 -23.79 -19.79
C VAL A 91 4.74 -24.74 -20.97
N ASP A 92 3.94 -25.80 -20.95
CA ASP A 92 3.89 -26.86 -21.98
C ASP A 92 5.27 -27.39 -22.37
N GLY A 93 6.17 -27.55 -21.37
CA GLY A 93 7.52 -28.04 -21.55
C GLY A 93 8.51 -27.01 -22.11
N ARG A 94 8.11 -25.76 -22.29
CA ARG A 94 9.01 -24.67 -22.72
C ARG A 94 9.45 -23.87 -21.50
N ASP A 95 10.75 -23.80 -21.27
CA ASP A 95 11.32 -22.97 -20.21
C ASP A 95 11.05 -21.48 -20.48
N LEU A 96 10.61 -20.78 -19.43
CA LEU A 96 10.30 -19.33 -19.51
C LEU A 96 11.56 -18.47 -19.47
N GLY A 97 12.71 -19.01 -19.04
CA GLY A 97 13.89 -18.22 -18.76
C GLY A 97 13.71 -17.36 -17.49
N GLY A 98 14.28 -16.14 -17.46
CA GLY A 98 14.22 -15.28 -16.27
C GLY A 98 13.92 -13.81 -16.60
N GLY A 99 13.64 -13.04 -15.58
CA GLY A 99 13.41 -11.60 -15.68
C GLY A 99 12.08 -11.23 -16.36
N GLN A 100 12.02 -10.02 -16.91
CA GLN A 100 10.80 -9.49 -17.52
C GLN A 100 10.37 -10.25 -18.78
N SER A 101 11.32 -10.83 -19.52
CA SER A 101 11.03 -11.66 -20.70
C SER A 101 10.26 -12.94 -20.33
N ALA A 102 10.58 -13.56 -19.20
CA ALA A 102 9.84 -14.72 -18.69
C ALA A 102 8.38 -14.37 -18.38
N VAL A 103 8.14 -13.24 -17.75
CA VAL A 103 6.77 -12.75 -17.48
C VAL A 103 6.03 -12.51 -18.79
N ALA A 104 6.66 -11.84 -19.75
CA ALA A 104 6.05 -11.56 -21.05
C ALA A 104 5.70 -12.87 -21.79
N ALA A 105 6.59 -13.86 -21.80
CA ALA A 105 6.37 -15.15 -22.43
C ALA A 105 5.20 -15.94 -21.79
N LEU A 106 5.12 -15.93 -20.45
CA LEU A 106 3.99 -16.55 -19.74
C LEU A 106 2.65 -15.86 -20.05
N VAL A 107 2.66 -14.51 -20.02
CA VAL A 107 1.47 -13.70 -20.33
C VAL A 107 1.01 -13.95 -21.77
N GLU A 108 1.91 -14.03 -22.72
CA GLU A 108 1.61 -14.33 -24.12
C GLU A 108 1.02 -15.74 -24.28
N SER A 109 1.62 -16.76 -23.65
CA SER A 109 1.10 -18.13 -23.64
C SER A 109 -0.32 -18.19 -23.05
N VAL A 110 -0.58 -17.50 -21.95
CA VAL A 110 -1.89 -17.43 -21.32
C VAL A 110 -2.91 -16.73 -22.21
N LYS A 111 -2.55 -15.57 -22.78
CA LYS A 111 -3.45 -14.81 -23.66
C LYS A 111 -3.83 -15.57 -24.93
N GLY A 112 -2.90 -16.34 -25.46
CA GLY A 112 -3.08 -17.11 -26.70
C GLY A 112 -3.85 -18.43 -26.53
N ALA A 113 -4.20 -18.82 -25.30
CA ALA A 113 -4.82 -20.10 -25.01
C ALA A 113 -6.15 -19.97 -24.21
N PRO A 114 -7.14 -19.16 -24.70
CA PRO A 114 -8.45 -19.10 -24.07
C PRO A 114 -9.11 -20.49 -24.05
N ASP A 115 -9.63 -20.92 -22.91
CA ASP A 115 -10.28 -22.21 -22.65
C ASP A 115 -9.43 -23.46 -22.98
N GLN A 116 -8.12 -23.27 -23.25
CA GLN A 116 -7.19 -24.38 -23.49
C GLN A 116 -6.37 -24.66 -22.24
N THR A 117 -6.19 -25.94 -21.90
CA THR A 117 -5.43 -26.32 -20.71
C THR A 117 -3.93 -26.26 -20.98
N LEU A 118 -3.24 -25.39 -20.24
CA LEU A 118 -1.79 -25.26 -20.19
C LEU A 118 -1.22 -26.11 -19.05
N ARG A 119 -0.07 -26.76 -19.27
CA ARG A 119 0.70 -27.47 -18.24
C ARG A 119 1.77 -26.52 -17.70
N LEU A 120 1.68 -26.21 -16.42
CA LEU A 120 2.64 -25.37 -15.73
C LEU A 120 3.57 -26.22 -14.89
N GLN A 121 4.88 -26.06 -15.08
CA GLN A 121 5.87 -26.57 -14.14
C GLN A 121 6.20 -25.45 -13.17
N ALA A 122 5.91 -25.64 -11.90
CA ALA A 122 6.12 -24.65 -10.86
C ALA A 122 6.94 -25.23 -9.70
N GLU A 123 7.52 -24.36 -8.93
CA GLU A 123 8.21 -24.68 -7.68
C GLU A 123 7.53 -23.96 -6.52
N ARG A 124 7.20 -24.71 -5.46
CA ARG A 124 6.63 -24.20 -4.21
C ARG A 124 7.50 -24.65 -3.05
N ALA A 125 8.05 -23.72 -2.30
CA ALA A 125 8.93 -24.00 -1.15
C ALA A 125 10.04 -25.04 -1.46
N GLY A 126 10.64 -24.98 -2.65
CA GLY A 126 11.69 -25.89 -3.08
C GLY A 126 11.21 -27.24 -3.66
N SER A 127 9.90 -27.48 -3.69
CA SER A 127 9.32 -28.70 -4.27
C SER A 127 8.75 -28.41 -5.66
N SER A 128 9.05 -29.29 -6.62
CA SER A 128 8.49 -29.20 -7.98
C SER A 128 7.04 -29.63 -8.00
N LEU A 129 6.21 -28.89 -8.72
CA LEU A 129 4.77 -29.10 -8.90
C LEU A 129 4.45 -29.06 -10.40
N GLU A 130 3.55 -29.94 -10.82
CA GLU A 130 2.90 -29.84 -12.13
C GLU A 130 1.44 -29.43 -11.93
N LEU A 131 1.04 -28.31 -12.51
CA LEU A 131 -0.31 -27.76 -12.39
C LEU A 131 -0.94 -27.67 -13.78
N ARG A 132 -2.24 -27.90 -13.86
CA ARG A 132 -3.04 -27.71 -15.08
C ARG A 132 -3.88 -26.45 -14.92
N LEU A 133 -3.66 -25.49 -15.80
CA LEU A 133 -4.30 -24.18 -15.79
C LEU A 133 -5.09 -24.00 -17.08
N THR A 134 -6.37 -23.70 -16.96
CA THR A 134 -7.21 -23.36 -18.13
C THR A 134 -7.59 -21.89 -18.02
N PRO A 135 -6.98 -21.00 -18.84
CA PRO A 135 -7.31 -19.58 -18.83
C PRO A 135 -8.78 -19.38 -19.26
N ALA A 136 -9.50 -18.52 -18.52
CA ALA A 136 -10.88 -18.16 -18.91
C ALA A 136 -10.87 -17.29 -20.16
N ASP A 137 -11.80 -17.53 -21.08
CA ASP A 137 -12.00 -16.67 -22.25
C ASP A 137 -12.69 -15.37 -21.87
N LEU A 138 -12.03 -14.27 -22.15
CA LEU A 138 -12.59 -12.93 -22.01
C LEU A 138 -12.46 -12.17 -23.34
N GLY A 139 -13.40 -12.48 -24.27
CA GLY A 139 -13.43 -11.84 -25.59
C GLY A 139 -12.31 -12.30 -26.51
N GLY A 140 -11.96 -13.58 -26.50
CA GLY A 140 -10.89 -14.18 -27.31
C GLY A 140 -9.50 -14.06 -26.69
N ILE A 141 -9.39 -13.60 -25.44
CA ILE A 141 -8.13 -13.43 -24.71
C ILE A 141 -8.19 -14.24 -23.43
N GLY A 142 -7.24 -15.16 -23.26
CA GLY A 142 -7.11 -15.96 -22.03
C GLY A 142 -6.73 -15.11 -20.83
N ARG A 143 -7.41 -15.29 -19.70
CA ARG A 143 -7.08 -14.67 -18.40
C ARG A 143 -7.06 -15.70 -17.28
N ILE A 144 -6.17 -15.48 -16.30
CA ILE A 144 -5.99 -16.42 -15.19
C ILE A 144 -6.24 -15.82 -13.81
N GLY A 145 -6.28 -14.49 -13.68
CA GLY A 145 -6.45 -13.82 -12.39
C GLY A 145 -5.26 -13.99 -11.45
N ALA A 146 -4.04 -13.93 -11.98
CA ALA A 146 -2.81 -13.96 -11.19
C ALA A 146 -2.01 -12.67 -11.39
N GLN A 147 -1.34 -12.22 -10.32
CA GLN A 147 -0.34 -11.17 -10.37
C GLN A 147 1.03 -11.83 -10.57
N LEU A 148 1.69 -11.50 -11.67
CA LEU A 148 2.95 -12.12 -12.08
C LEU A 148 4.08 -11.10 -11.96
N GLN A 149 5.23 -11.54 -11.44
CA GLN A 149 6.43 -10.72 -11.29
C GLN A 149 7.66 -11.50 -11.78
N PRO A 150 8.71 -10.81 -12.24
CA PRO A 150 9.98 -11.46 -12.51
C PRO A 150 10.52 -12.13 -11.25
N SER A 151 10.99 -13.38 -11.37
CA SER A 151 11.70 -14.04 -10.28
C SER A 151 13.14 -13.52 -10.22
N GLY A 152 13.60 -13.19 -9.01
CA GLY A 152 14.94 -12.66 -8.78
C GLY A 152 15.00 -11.74 -7.57
N SER A 153 16.13 -11.09 -7.40
CA SER A 153 16.37 -10.13 -6.33
C SER A 153 17.01 -8.85 -6.86
N GLU A 154 16.68 -7.74 -6.26
CA GLU A 154 17.40 -6.50 -6.50
C GLU A 154 18.82 -6.63 -5.96
N THR A 155 19.78 -6.17 -6.75
CA THR A 155 21.18 -6.07 -6.33
C THR A 155 21.47 -4.66 -5.89
N PHE A 156 22.19 -4.54 -4.80
CA PHE A 156 22.57 -3.26 -4.22
C PHE A 156 24.09 -3.10 -4.28
N ARG A 157 24.55 -1.88 -4.42
CA ARG A 157 25.96 -1.52 -4.27
C ARG A 157 26.13 -0.43 -3.20
N PRO A 158 27.27 -0.36 -2.53
CA PRO A 158 27.56 0.76 -1.64
C PRO A 158 27.47 2.10 -2.37
N ALA A 159 26.94 3.11 -1.71
CA ALA A 159 26.94 4.45 -2.25
C ALA A 159 28.37 5.01 -2.34
N ARG A 160 28.66 5.74 -3.39
CA ARG A 160 29.99 6.35 -3.61
C ARG A 160 30.21 7.61 -2.77
N SER A 161 29.13 8.25 -2.35
CA SER A 161 29.17 9.47 -1.52
C SER A 161 27.85 9.68 -0.77
N PRO A 162 27.85 10.43 0.34
CA PRO A 162 26.61 10.84 1.03
C PRO A 162 25.64 11.61 0.10
N LEU A 163 26.16 12.41 -0.82
CA LEU A 163 25.36 13.14 -1.79
C LEU A 163 24.62 12.20 -2.76
N GLU A 164 25.21 11.08 -3.12
CA GLU A 164 24.55 10.05 -3.95
C GLU A 164 23.37 9.43 -3.20
N VAL A 165 23.54 9.13 -1.90
CA VAL A 165 22.44 8.64 -1.02
C VAL A 165 21.29 9.63 -1.01
N LEU A 166 21.58 10.91 -0.74
CA LEU A 166 20.54 11.93 -0.67
C LEU A 166 19.81 12.12 -2.03
N ARG A 167 20.55 12.12 -3.14
CA ARG A 167 19.93 12.23 -4.48
C ARG A 167 19.02 11.05 -4.78
N HIS A 168 19.43 9.84 -4.40
CA HIS A 168 18.65 8.64 -4.61
C HIS A 168 17.38 8.67 -3.72
N ALA A 169 17.55 8.91 -2.43
CA ALA A 169 16.45 9.02 -1.49
C ALA A 169 15.42 10.09 -1.88
N ASN A 170 15.88 11.26 -2.35
CA ASN A 170 14.99 12.32 -2.85
C ASN A 170 14.20 11.87 -4.09
N ARG A 171 14.84 11.20 -5.03
CA ARG A 171 14.17 10.67 -6.24
C ARG A 171 13.08 9.68 -5.86
N ASP A 172 13.42 8.72 -5.00
CA ASP A 172 12.49 7.69 -4.59
C ASP A 172 11.35 8.26 -3.76
N PHE A 173 11.65 9.19 -2.85
CA PHE A 173 10.65 9.90 -2.06
C PHE A 173 9.63 10.63 -2.96
N ILE A 174 10.10 11.39 -3.93
CA ILE A 174 9.23 12.11 -4.87
C ILE A 174 8.41 11.12 -5.72
N ALA A 175 9.05 10.05 -6.22
CA ALA A 175 8.37 9.05 -7.04
C ALA A 175 7.29 8.29 -6.26
N LEU A 176 7.58 7.89 -5.02
CA LEU A 176 6.63 7.21 -4.14
C LEU A 176 5.47 8.13 -3.75
N THR A 177 5.77 9.36 -3.34
CA THR A 177 4.74 10.35 -2.98
C THR A 177 3.81 10.63 -4.16
N ARG A 178 4.37 10.84 -5.34
CA ARG A 178 3.59 11.06 -6.56
C ARG A 178 2.68 9.86 -6.86
N ARG A 179 3.22 8.64 -6.86
CA ARG A 179 2.43 7.41 -7.12
C ARG A 179 1.33 7.22 -6.08
N THR A 180 1.60 7.53 -4.81
CA THR A 180 0.60 7.47 -3.75
C THR A 180 -0.53 8.47 -3.99
N VAL A 181 -0.21 9.71 -4.30
CA VAL A 181 -1.22 10.74 -4.62
C VAL A 181 -2.03 10.34 -5.86
N GLU A 182 -1.38 9.88 -6.93
CA GLU A 182 -2.06 9.39 -8.15
C GLU A 182 -3.00 8.21 -7.83
N GLY A 183 -2.57 7.30 -6.95
CA GLY A 183 -3.40 6.18 -6.48
C GLY A 183 -4.65 6.65 -5.73
N PHE A 184 -4.52 7.62 -4.83
CA PHE A 184 -5.68 8.20 -4.12
C PHE A 184 -6.61 8.97 -5.05
N VAL A 185 -6.08 9.73 -6.00
CA VAL A 185 -6.88 10.40 -7.03
C VAL A 185 -7.65 9.36 -7.86
N SER A 186 -6.98 8.29 -8.30
CA SER A 186 -7.62 7.20 -9.04
C SER A 186 -8.70 6.49 -8.21
N LEU A 187 -8.46 6.29 -6.91
CA LEU A 187 -9.45 5.70 -6.01
C LEU A 187 -10.73 6.56 -5.92
N VAL A 188 -10.59 7.88 -5.89
CA VAL A 188 -11.74 8.80 -5.84
C VAL A 188 -12.46 8.88 -7.18
N THR A 189 -11.71 8.95 -8.29
CA THR A 189 -12.28 9.15 -9.64
C THR A 189 -12.82 7.86 -10.26
N HIS A 190 -12.25 6.69 -9.91
CA HIS A 190 -12.61 5.38 -10.44
C HIS A 190 -12.93 4.38 -9.33
N PHE A 191 -13.72 4.81 -8.34
CA PHE A 191 -13.99 4.03 -7.12
C PHE A 191 -14.51 2.61 -7.40
N GLY A 192 -15.42 2.45 -8.38
CA GLY A 192 -15.99 1.14 -8.72
C GLY A 192 -14.96 0.09 -9.16
N GLU A 193 -13.90 0.52 -9.84
CA GLU A 193 -12.85 -0.37 -10.36
C GLU A 193 -11.71 -0.56 -9.34
N THR A 194 -11.41 0.46 -8.54
CA THR A 194 -10.25 0.50 -7.65
C THR A 194 -10.55 0.10 -6.21
N ALA A 195 -11.81 0.14 -5.77
CA ALA A 195 -12.21 -0.21 -4.40
C ALA A 195 -11.79 -1.62 -3.98
N SER A 196 -11.75 -2.57 -4.92
CA SER A 196 -11.28 -3.94 -4.68
C SER A 196 -9.78 -4.03 -4.36
N GLN A 197 -9.00 -3.01 -4.73
CA GLN A 197 -7.56 -2.95 -4.53
C GLN A 197 -7.16 -2.34 -3.18
N VAL A 198 -8.11 -1.71 -2.48
CA VAL A 198 -7.87 -1.15 -1.15
C VAL A 198 -7.58 -2.29 -0.17
N SER A 199 -6.42 -2.24 0.45
CA SER A 199 -6.00 -3.20 1.47
C SER A 199 -6.38 -2.69 2.85
N GLY A 200 -6.97 -3.56 3.67
CA GLY A 200 -7.25 -3.26 5.05
C GLY A 200 -6.04 -3.50 5.97
N PRO A 201 -6.18 -3.19 7.27
CA PRO A 201 -5.07 -3.26 8.22
C PRO A 201 -4.47 -4.67 8.37
N VAL A 202 -5.26 -5.71 8.27
CA VAL A 202 -4.79 -7.10 8.38
C VAL A 202 -3.86 -7.46 7.22
N LYS A 203 -4.23 -7.09 6.00
CA LYS A 203 -3.41 -7.34 4.81
C LYS A 203 -2.13 -6.52 4.79
N ILE A 204 -2.15 -5.31 5.34
CA ILE A 204 -0.95 -4.48 5.52
C ILE A 204 0.03 -5.19 6.45
N VAL A 205 -0.41 -5.71 7.60
CA VAL A 205 0.44 -6.43 8.54
C VAL A 205 0.99 -7.71 7.91
N GLU A 206 0.17 -8.48 7.20
CA GLU A 206 0.58 -9.70 6.50
C GLU A 206 1.66 -9.42 5.45
N MET A 207 1.49 -8.36 4.66
CA MET A 207 2.48 -7.92 3.67
C MET A 207 3.80 -7.52 4.33
N GLY A 208 3.76 -6.75 5.42
CA GLY A 208 4.93 -6.39 6.20
C GLY A 208 5.67 -7.61 6.76
N ALA A 209 4.94 -8.58 7.32
CA ALA A 209 5.49 -9.83 7.82
C ALA A 209 6.11 -10.69 6.69
N SER A 210 5.51 -10.70 5.51
CA SER A 210 6.06 -11.38 4.34
C SER A 210 7.36 -10.75 3.85
N LEU A 211 7.41 -9.42 3.76
CA LEU A 211 8.61 -8.69 3.37
C LEU A 211 9.75 -8.84 4.39
N ALA A 212 9.43 -8.91 5.68
CA ALA A 212 10.40 -9.17 6.74
C ALA A 212 11.10 -10.53 6.57
N ARG A 213 10.36 -11.54 6.10
CA ARG A 213 10.92 -12.87 5.82
C ARG A 213 11.79 -12.92 4.56
N GLN A 214 11.57 -12.02 3.61
CA GLN A 214 12.33 -11.94 2.35
C GLN A 214 13.65 -11.17 2.46
N GLY A 215 13.89 -10.49 3.57
CA GLY A 215 15.11 -9.71 3.82
C GLY A 215 14.82 -8.26 4.16
N GLY A 216 15.70 -7.68 5.00
CA GLY A 216 15.47 -6.36 5.61
C GLY A 216 15.42 -5.18 4.63
N SER A 217 15.98 -5.28 3.42
CA SER A 217 15.98 -4.18 2.44
C SER A 217 14.59 -3.74 2.02
N SER A 218 13.69 -4.70 1.80
CA SER A 218 12.30 -4.43 1.42
C SER A 218 11.49 -3.73 2.52
N LEU A 219 11.88 -3.89 3.79
CA LEU A 219 11.22 -3.22 4.92
C LEU A 219 11.42 -1.71 4.93
N PHE A 220 12.59 -1.22 4.50
CA PHE A 220 12.80 0.23 4.41
C PHE A 220 11.82 0.87 3.42
N LEU A 221 11.73 0.30 2.22
CA LEU A 221 10.81 0.79 1.19
C LEU A 221 9.35 0.68 1.66
N TYR A 222 8.98 -0.42 2.30
CA TYR A 222 7.65 -0.64 2.83
C TYR A 222 7.29 0.36 3.93
N THR A 223 8.21 0.61 4.89
CA THR A 223 8.03 1.60 5.95
C THR A 223 7.88 3.01 5.37
N ALA A 224 8.70 3.38 4.40
CA ALA A 224 8.59 4.66 3.71
C ALA A 224 7.23 4.80 3.00
N LEU A 225 6.77 3.74 2.31
CA LEU A 225 5.48 3.71 1.63
C LEU A 225 4.32 3.88 2.61
N ILE A 226 4.33 3.17 3.74
CA ILE A 226 3.29 3.32 4.78
C ILE A 226 3.28 4.75 5.33
N SER A 227 4.45 5.31 5.64
CA SER A 227 4.55 6.68 6.16
C SER A 227 4.02 7.71 5.16
N ILE A 228 4.32 7.55 3.86
CA ILE A 228 3.77 8.42 2.81
C ILE A 228 2.25 8.24 2.70
N ASN A 229 1.75 6.99 2.73
CA ASN A 229 0.32 6.73 2.69
C ASN A 229 -0.41 7.39 3.87
N LEU A 230 0.13 7.29 5.08
CA LEU A 230 -0.42 7.96 6.28
C LEU A 230 -0.39 9.49 6.13
N ALA A 231 0.70 10.04 5.60
CA ALA A 231 0.80 11.47 5.34
C ALA A 231 -0.26 11.96 4.34
N VAL A 232 -0.42 11.25 3.22
CA VAL A 232 -1.40 11.61 2.18
C VAL A 232 -2.83 11.42 2.70
N LEU A 233 -3.12 10.33 3.41
CA LEU A 233 -4.43 10.11 4.04
C LEU A 233 -4.75 11.23 5.03
N ASN A 234 -3.81 11.56 5.94
CA ASN A 234 -4.01 12.62 6.93
C ASN A 234 -4.13 14.02 6.29
N ALA A 235 -3.58 14.23 5.10
CA ALA A 235 -3.74 15.48 4.35
C ALA A 235 -5.08 15.59 3.64
N LEU A 236 -5.86 14.50 3.50
CA LEU A 236 -7.18 14.56 2.87
C LEU A 236 -8.17 15.36 3.72
N PRO A 237 -9.07 16.16 3.12
CA PRO A 237 -10.05 16.97 3.83
C PRO A 237 -11.21 16.11 4.37
N LEU A 238 -10.88 15.04 5.08
CA LEU A 238 -11.85 14.11 5.67
C LEU A 238 -12.02 14.39 7.16
N PRO A 239 -13.24 14.25 7.70
CA PRO A 239 -13.48 14.40 9.12
C PRO A 239 -12.58 13.46 9.93
N LEU A 240 -12.18 13.89 11.11
CA LEU A 240 -11.30 13.18 12.06
C LEU A 240 -9.80 13.15 11.68
N LEU A 241 -9.44 13.43 10.44
CA LEU A 241 -8.05 13.51 9.98
C LEU A 241 -7.52 14.94 10.09
N ASP A 242 -6.19 15.09 10.12
CA ASP A 242 -5.52 16.41 10.20
C ASP A 242 -5.96 17.34 9.07
N GLY A 243 -6.11 16.82 7.84
CA GLY A 243 -6.60 17.57 6.69
C GLY A 243 -8.03 18.09 6.83
N GLY A 244 -8.90 17.34 7.54
CA GLY A 244 -10.24 17.81 7.88
C GLY A 244 -10.23 18.95 8.89
N GLN A 245 -9.37 18.87 9.91
CA GLN A 245 -9.17 19.95 10.87
C GLN A 245 -8.56 21.17 10.19
N PHE A 246 -7.60 20.97 9.29
CA PHE A 246 -7.00 22.02 8.49
C PHE A 246 -8.03 22.71 7.58
N LEU A 247 -8.95 21.95 6.98
CA LEU A 247 -10.05 22.50 6.19
C LEU A 247 -10.97 23.38 7.04
N LEU A 248 -11.34 22.94 8.25
CA LEU A 248 -12.15 23.75 9.17
C LEU A 248 -11.42 25.05 9.54
N LEU A 249 -10.12 24.96 9.84
CA LEU A 249 -9.28 26.13 10.13
C LEU A 249 -9.22 27.11 8.95
N LEU A 250 -9.12 26.61 7.73
CA LEU A 250 -9.14 27.43 6.52
C LEU A 250 -10.47 28.16 6.36
N ILE A 251 -11.59 27.48 6.60
CA ILE A 251 -12.93 28.08 6.55
C ILE A 251 -13.07 29.17 7.62
N GLU A 252 -12.60 28.93 8.85
CA GLU A 252 -12.56 29.95 9.91
C GLU A 252 -11.76 31.19 9.50
N GLY A 253 -10.58 30.98 8.91
CA GLY A 253 -9.74 32.06 8.40
C GLY A 253 -10.41 32.89 7.32
N LEU A 254 -11.10 32.26 6.39
CA LEU A 254 -11.84 32.96 5.32
C LEU A 254 -13.08 33.70 5.84
N ARG A 255 -13.74 33.16 6.87
CA ARG A 255 -14.91 33.81 7.49
C ARG A 255 -14.57 34.91 8.49
N GLY A 256 -13.32 34.94 8.97
CA GLY A 256 -12.89 35.86 10.02
C GLY A 256 -13.54 35.63 11.39
N ARG A 257 -14.20 34.49 11.60
CA ARG A 257 -14.83 34.09 12.85
C ARG A 257 -14.85 32.58 13.03
N PRO A 258 -14.76 32.07 14.27
CA PRO A 258 -14.75 30.63 14.53
C PRO A 258 -16.06 29.95 14.08
N LEU A 259 -15.96 28.68 13.73
CA LEU A 259 -17.10 27.85 13.40
C LEU A 259 -17.84 27.46 14.69
N PRO A 260 -19.18 27.30 14.64
CA PRO A 260 -19.96 26.81 15.79
C PRO A 260 -19.44 25.45 16.26
N GLU A 261 -19.25 25.27 17.55
CA GLU A 261 -18.75 24.01 18.16
C GLU A 261 -19.60 22.80 17.75
N ARG A 262 -20.93 22.98 17.71
CA ARG A 262 -21.84 21.91 17.26
C ARG A 262 -21.54 21.42 15.85
N PHE A 263 -21.14 22.32 14.95
CA PHE A 263 -20.77 21.95 13.58
C PHE A 263 -19.44 21.19 13.55
N GLN A 264 -18.44 21.66 14.28
CA GLN A 264 -17.14 20.98 14.38
C GLN A 264 -17.31 19.58 14.97
N MET A 265 -18.07 19.47 16.05
CA MET A 265 -18.33 18.19 16.71
C MET A 265 -19.10 17.21 15.80
N ALA A 266 -20.16 17.67 15.11
CA ALA A 266 -20.91 16.82 14.17
C ALA A 266 -20.03 16.37 12.99
N PHE A 267 -19.17 17.24 12.48
CA PHE A 267 -18.21 16.91 11.43
C PHE A 267 -17.23 15.82 11.89
N MET A 268 -16.63 15.98 13.07
CA MET A 268 -15.70 15.00 13.65
C MET A 268 -16.37 13.65 13.94
N GLN A 269 -17.58 13.67 14.53
CA GLN A 269 -18.34 12.45 14.82
C GLN A 269 -18.72 11.68 13.55
N SER A 270 -19.10 12.38 12.47
CA SER A 270 -19.39 11.74 11.18
C SER A 270 -18.20 10.99 10.63
N GLY A 271 -16.99 11.56 10.75
CA GLY A 271 -15.74 10.93 10.35
C GLY A 271 -15.42 9.71 11.20
N PHE A 272 -15.63 9.77 12.50
CA PHE A 272 -15.41 8.64 13.39
C PHE A 272 -16.28 7.45 13.01
N VAL A 273 -17.58 7.66 12.83
CA VAL A 273 -18.52 6.59 12.43
C VAL A 273 -18.13 6.01 11.06
N PHE A 274 -17.77 6.89 10.10
CA PHE A 274 -17.35 6.44 8.79
C PHE A 274 -16.05 5.61 8.83
N LEU A 275 -15.02 6.08 9.53
CA LEU A 275 -13.73 5.38 9.59
C LEU A 275 -13.81 4.06 10.38
N VAL A 276 -14.58 4.03 11.48
CA VAL A 276 -14.81 2.79 12.22
C VAL A 276 -15.60 1.80 11.37
N GLY A 277 -16.67 2.23 10.70
CA GLY A 277 -17.45 1.39 9.80
C GLY A 277 -16.61 0.83 8.66
N LEU A 278 -15.83 1.68 7.99
CA LEU A 278 -14.91 1.26 6.92
C LEU A 278 -13.87 0.26 7.43
N SER A 279 -13.25 0.54 8.58
CA SER A 279 -12.25 -0.36 9.18
C SER A 279 -12.83 -1.73 9.49
N LEU A 280 -14.04 -1.81 10.05
CA LEU A 280 -14.71 -3.07 10.33
C LEU A 280 -14.99 -3.86 9.05
N VAL A 281 -15.50 -3.21 8.00
CA VAL A 281 -15.74 -3.85 6.69
C VAL A 281 -14.42 -4.40 6.11
N LEU A 282 -13.35 -3.61 6.15
CA LEU A 282 -12.04 -4.04 5.64
C LEU A 282 -11.46 -5.19 6.46
N ILE A 283 -11.55 -5.16 7.79
CA ILE A 283 -11.07 -6.23 8.66
C ILE A 283 -11.83 -7.54 8.36
N VAL A 284 -13.15 -7.50 8.26
CA VAL A 284 -13.96 -8.68 7.93
C VAL A 284 -13.57 -9.23 6.56
N ARG A 285 -13.45 -8.37 5.55
CA ARG A 285 -13.04 -8.76 4.20
C ARG A 285 -11.64 -9.38 4.19
N ASP A 286 -10.65 -8.72 4.78
CA ASP A 286 -9.26 -9.20 4.80
C ASP A 286 -9.17 -10.54 5.54
N THR A 287 -9.83 -10.64 6.71
CA THR A 287 -9.83 -11.87 7.51
C THR A 287 -10.47 -13.04 6.76
N SER A 288 -11.57 -12.79 6.02
CA SER A 288 -12.20 -13.84 5.20
C SER A 288 -11.32 -14.33 4.04
N GLN A 289 -10.34 -13.54 3.62
CA GLN A 289 -9.40 -13.88 2.54
C GLN A 289 -8.12 -14.57 3.05
N LEU A 290 -7.90 -14.65 4.37
CA LEU A 290 -6.75 -15.37 4.92
C LEU A 290 -6.86 -16.88 4.62
N GLN A 291 -5.78 -17.48 4.12
CA GLN A 291 -5.74 -18.91 3.77
C GLN A 291 -6.14 -19.82 4.94
N ALA A 292 -5.74 -19.48 6.16
CA ALA A 292 -6.08 -20.20 7.36
C ALA A 292 -7.61 -20.22 7.62
N VAL A 293 -8.31 -19.12 7.37
CA VAL A 293 -9.76 -19.02 7.54
C VAL A 293 -10.47 -19.76 6.41
N GLN A 294 -10.00 -19.66 5.17
CA GLN A 294 -10.58 -20.38 4.03
C GLN A 294 -10.46 -21.91 4.20
N GLN A 295 -9.35 -22.40 4.75
CA GLN A 295 -9.17 -23.82 5.07
C GLN A 295 -10.09 -24.31 6.19
N LEU A 296 -10.46 -23.45 7.16
CA LEU A 296 -11.42 -23.77 8.21
C LEU A 296 -12.87 -23.79 7.69
N LEU A 297 -13.22 -22.89 6.77
CA LEU A 297 -14.56 -22.77 6.19
C LEU A 297 -14.84 -23.83 5.09
N SER A 298 -13.79 -24.44 4.53
CA SER A 298 -13.88 -25.48 3.51
C SER A 298 -13.94 -26.91 4.09
N ARG A 299 -13.89 -27.06 5.42
CA ARG A 299 -14.10 -28.30 6.16
C ARG A 299 -15.55 -28.39 6.64
#